data_d99da64e7c24b456217d606e6fc664fa
#
_entry.id   d99da64e7c24b456217d606e6fc664fa
#
_cell.length_a   1.000
_cell.length_b   1.000
_cell.length_c   1.000
_cell.angle_alpha   90.00
_cell.angle_beta   90.00
_cell.angle_gamma   90.00
#
_symmetry.space_group_name_H-M   'P 1'
#
loop_
_entity.id
_entity.type
_entity.pdbx_description
1 polymer ?
#
loop_
_entity_poly.entity_id
_entity_poly.type
_entity_poly.pdbx_seq_one_letter_code
_entity_poly.pdbx_strand_id
1 'polypeptide(L)'
;MAMIAAVFCSCGQQPAQERGPRPVKLAEVTSLSRIEKSYSGVVSPDQFSDLAFKMSGPLVAMNVLEGQRVKKGQVVAEIDPTDYKLDYDAKRASFQKASSQMQRAEKLLAKNAISMQEFETTQASYTNAKSAFENAQNTLNDTKLRAPFDGFIQKKYVENYQRVQPGQGVV
;
A
#
# COMPACT_ATOMS: atom_id res chain seq x y z
N MET A 1 -110.95 -55.42 -27.93
CA MET A 1 -109.93 -56.39 -27.59
C MET A 1 -108.67 -55.64 -27.31
N ALA A 2 -108.29 -55.43 -26.08
CA ALA A 2 -107.14 -54.68 -25.66
C ALA A 2 -106.18 -55.60 -24.92
N MET A 3 -104.95 -55.66 -25.38
CA MET A 3 -103.89 -56.47 -24.79
C MET A 3 -102.93 -55.57 -24.05
N ILE A 4 -102.93 -55.68 -22.74
CA ILE A 4 -102.07 -54.87 -21.85
C ILE A 4 -100.74 -55.59 -21.70
N ALA A 5 -99.65 -54.97 -22.14
CA ALA A 5 -98.30 -55.48 -21.95
C ALA A 5 -97.69 -54.74 -20.73
N ALA A 6 -97.43 -55.48 -19.67
CA ALA A 6 -96.73 -54.96 -18.49
C ALA A 6 -95.23 -55.05 -18.72
N VAL A 7 -94.54 -53.91 -18.67
CA VAL A 7 -93.10 -53.82 -18.70
C VAL A 7 -92.57 -53.80 -17.26
N PHE A 8 -91.83 -54.83 -16.87
CA PHE A 8 -91.12 -54.90 -15.59
C PHE A 8 -89.76 -54.17 -15.78
N CYS A 9 -89.64 -53.08 -15.11
CA CYS A 9 -88.35 -52.36 -15.02
C CYS A 9 -87.49 -52.99 -13.92
N SER A 10 -86.52 -53.83 -14.29
CA SER A 10 -85.53 -54.41 -13.40
C SER A 10 -84.40 -53.40 -13.13
N CYS A 11 -84.35 -52.82 -11.95
CA CYS A 11 -83.19 -52.04 -11.45
C CYS A 11 -82.07 -53.01 -11.07
N GLY A 12 -81.14 -53.23 -11.99
CA GLY A 12 -79.89 -53.91 -11.70
C GLY A 12 -78.98 -52.99 -10.88
N GLN A 13 -78.72 -53.35 -9.66
CA GLN A 13 -77.73 -52.74 -8.84
C GLN A 13 -76.35 -53.12 -9.40
N GLN A 14 -75.61 -52.14 -10.00
CA GLN A 14 -74.24 -52.35 -10.41
C GLN A 14 -73.38 -52.51 -9.15
N PRO A 15 -72.56 -53.55 -9.02
CA PRO A 15 -71.62 -53.67 -7.93
C PRO A 15 -70.62 -52.46 -7.99
N ALA A 16 -70.40 -51.88 -6.82
CA ALA A 16 -69.42 -50.84 -6.65
C ALA A 16 -68.05 -51.36 -7.07
N GLN A 17 -67.54 -50.84 -8.16
CA GLN A 17 -66.20 -51.14 -8.63
C GLN A 17 -65.19 -50.55 -7.61
N GLU A 18 -64.60 -51.42 -6.81
CA GLU A 18 -63.43 -51.01 -5.97
C GLU A 18 -62.35 -50.37 -6.86
N ARG A 19 -62.26 -49.09 -6.71
CA ARG A 19 -61.18 -48.36 -7.37
C ARG A 19 -59.89 -48.79 -6.69
N GLY A 20 -59.10 -49.61 -7.35
CA GLY A 20 -57.78 -50.00 -6.91
C GLY A 20 -56.93 -48.76 -6.65
N PRO A 21 -55.88 -48.86 -5.87
CA PRO A 21 -55.04 -47.75 -5.49
C PRO A 21 -54.48 -47.07 -6.77
N ARG A 22 -54.69 -45.74 -6.88
CA ARG A 22 -54.18 -44.95 -8.01
C ARG A 22 -52.71 -44.94 -7.91
N PRO A 23 -51.92 -45.26 -8.98
CA PRO A 23 -50.50 -45.13 -8.99
C PRO A 23 -50.14 -43.65 -8.90
N VAL A 24 -49.52 -43.22 -7.80
CA VAL A 24 -48.93 -41.90 -7.61
C VAL A 24 -47.49 -41.99 -8.09
N LYS A 25 -47.11 -41.14 -9.05
CA LYS A 25 -45.70 -40.94 -9.37
C LYS A 25 -45.07 -40.16 -8.22
N LEU A 26 -44.23 -40.83 -7.46
CA LEU A 26 -43.33 -40.16 -6.54
C LEU A 26 -42.20 -39.52 -7.39
N ALA A 27 -42.14 -38.21 -7.41
CA ALA A 27 -40.98 -37.50 -7.90
C ALA A 27 -40.02 -37.34 -6.71
N GLU A 28 -38.82 -37.85 -6.82
CA GLU A 28 -37.75 -37.50 -5.89
C GLU A 28 -37.53 -35.99 -6.00
N VAL A 29 -37.67 -35.30 -4.87
CA VAL A 29 -37.30 -33.90 -4.77
C VAL A 29 -35.78 -33.85 -4.75
N THR A 30 -35.19 -33.77 -5.91
CA THR A 30 -33.76 -33.39 -6.02
C THR A 30 -33.67 -31.96 -5.56
N SER A 31 -33.12 -31.76 -4.36
CA SER A 31 -32.80 -30.42 -3.90
C SER A 31 -31.84 -29.80 -4.94
N LEU A 32 -32.30 -28.81 -5.66
CA LEU A 32 -31.45 -27.92 -6.46
C LEU A 32 -30.61 -27.09 -5.47
N SER A 33 -29.77 -27.80 -4.71
CA SER A 33 -28.87 -27.22 -3.76
C SER A 33 -27.59 -26.82 -4.48
N ARG A 34 -27.53 -25.69 -5.01
CA ARG A 34 -26.43 -24.80 -5.26
C ARG A 34 -26.69 -23.99 -6.52
N ILE A 35 -27.34 -22.91 -6.33
CA ILE A 35 -27.25 -21.85 -7.35
C ILE A 35 -25.87 -21.25 -7.18
N GLU A 36 -24.92 -21.67 -7.99
CA GLU A 36 -23.63 -20.98 -8.09
C GLU A 36 -23.88 -19.65 -8.81
N LYS A 37 -23.93 -18.58 -8.05
CA LYS A 37 -23.92 -17.23 -8.60
C LYS A 37 -22.48 -16.79 -8.72
N SER A 38 -21.97 -16.68 -9.92
CA SER A 38 -20.68 -16.03 -10.18
C SER A 38 -20.91 -14.52 -10.33
N TYR A 39 -20.16 -13.76 -9.55
CA TYR A 39 -20.12 -12.31 -9.68
C TYR A 39 -18.78 -11.94 -10.30
N SER A 40 -18.80 -11.16 -11.38
CA SER A 40 -17.58 -10.50 -11.87
C SER A 40 -17.29 -9.29 -11.01
N GLY A 41 -16.05 -9.18 -10.56
CA GLY A 41 -15.56 -8.06 -9.81
C GLY A 41 -14.13 -7.73 -10.20
N VAL A 42 -13.71 -6.50 -9.99
CA VAL A 42 -12.34 -6.05 -10.13
C VAL A 42 -11.73 -5.99 -8.75
N VAL A 43 -10.61 -6.69 -8.54
CA VAL A 43 -9.83 -6.58 -7.32
C VAL A 43 -9.00 -5.31 -7.40
N SER A 44 -9.21 -4.40 -6.47
CA SER A 44 -8.45 -3.17 -6.33
C SER A 44 -7.62 -3.23 -5.04
N PRO A 45 -6.39 -2.70 -5.02
CA PRO A 45 -5.60 -2.66 -3.81
C PRO A 45 -6.26 -1.75 -2.77
N ASP A 46 -6.17 -2.12 -1.49
CA ASP A 46 -6.66 -1.33 -0.37
C ASP A 46 -5.86 -0.05 -0.18
N GLN A 47 -4.56 -0.11 -0.43
CA GLN A 47 -3.63 1.02 -0.35
C GLN A 47 -2.74 1.05 -1.59
N PHE A 48 -2.57 2.22 -2.15
CA PHE A 48 -1.56 2.50 -3.16
C PHE A 48 -0.88 3.84 -2.87
N SER A 49 0.33 4.01 -3.33
CA SER A 49 1.09 5.24 -3.17
C SER A 49 2.04 5.40 -4.35
N ASP A 50 1.98 6.54 -5.00
CA ASP A 50 2.98 6.91 -5.99
C ASP A 50 4.23 7.39 -5.27
N LEU A 51 5.35 6.73 -5.51
CA LEU A 51 6.62 7.10 -4.92
C LEU A 51 7.33 8.10 -5.83
N ALA A 52 7.72 9.22 -5.25
CA ALA A 52 8.39 10.32 -5.94
C ALA A 52 9.60 10.79 -5.14
N PHE A 53 10.64 11.26 -5.83
CA PHE A 53 11.75 11.94 -5.18
C PHE A 53 11.34 13.35 -4.75
N LYS A 54 11.89 13.81 -3.63
CA LYS A 54 11.73 15.20 -3.15
C LYS A 54 12.66 16.18 -3.86
N MET A 55 13.64 15.67 -4.60
CA MET A 55 14.68 16.46 -5.26
C MET A 55 14.88 16.01 -6.71
N SER A 56 15.52 16.86 -7.52
CA SER A 56 15.84 16.55 -8.91
C SER A 56 17.20 15.89 -9.04
N GLY A 57 17.36 15.01 -10.03
CA GLY A 57 18.64 14.42 -10.36
C GLY A 57 18.53 13.34 -11.43
N PRO A 58 19.64 12.90 -12.01
CA PRO A 58 19.66 11.74 -12.89
C PRO A 58 19.46 10.47 -12.06
N LEU A 59 18.57 9.60 -12.52
CA LEU A 59 18.34 8.28 -11.93
C LEU A 59 19.52 7.37 -12.25
N VAL A 60 20.24 6.91 -11.22
CA VAL A 60 21.42 6.04 -11.39
C VAL A 60 21.01 4.57 -11.41
N ALA A 61 20.04 4.20 -10.55
CA ALA A 61 19.58 2.82 -10.43
C ALA A 61 18.09 2.71 -10.14
N MET A 62 17.45 1.79 -10.83
CA MET A 62 16.11 1.30 -10.52
C MET A 62 16.25 -0.17 -10.11
N ASN A 63 16.06 -0.45 -8.82
CA ASN A 63 16.35 -1.76 -8.23
C ASN A 63 15.13 -2.68 -8.18
N VAL A 64 14.06 -2.34 -8.90
CA VAL A 64 12.81 -3.09 -8.86
C VAL A 64 12.22 -3.26 -10.26
N LEU A 65 11.42 -4.33 -10.40
CA LEU A 65 10.65 -4.64 -11.62
C LEU A 65 9.16 -4.50 -11.33
N GLU A 66 8.38 -4.27 -12.38
CA GLU A 66 6.91 -4.33 -12.30
C GLU A 66 6.45 -5.72 -11.85
N GLY A 67 5.48 -5.76 -10.94
CA GLY A 67 5.01 -7.00 -10.32
C GLY A 67 5.89 -7.52 -9.17
N GLN A 68 7.06 -6.93 -8.93
CA GLN A 68 7.97 -7.37 -7.88
C GLN A 68 7.45 -7.01 -6.49
N ARG A 69 7.57 -7.95 -5.55
CA ARG A 69 7.29 -7.70 -4.13
C ARG A 69 8.44 -6.92 -3.49
N VAL A 70 8.10 -5.89 -2.75
CA VAL A 70 9.03 -5.06 -1.98
C VAL A 70 8.66 -5.04 -0.51
N LYS A 71 9.66 -4.85 0.35
CA LYS A 71 9.50 -4.70 1.80
C LYS A 71 9.62 -3.23 2.19
N LYS A 72 8.96 -2.86 3.29
CA LYS A 72 9.12 -1.54 3.91
C LYS A 72 10.59 -1.21 4.13
N GLY A 73 11.01 0.00 3.68
CA GLY A 73 12.40 0.47 3.77
C GLY A 73 13.33 -0.02 2.66
N GLN A 74 12.90 -0.96 1.81
CA GLN A 74 13.68 -1.41 0.66
C GLN A 74 13.90 -0.26 -0.32
N VAL A 75 15.14 -0.11 -0.83
CA VAL A 75 15.48 0.90 -1.83
C VAL A 75 14.91 0.46 -3.18
N VAL A 76 14.03 1.29 -3.72
CA VAL A 76 13.34 1.12 -4.99
C VAL A 76 14.14 1.73 -6.13
N ALA A 77 14.59 2.96 -5.91
CA ALA A 77 15.35 3.73 -6.90
C ALA A 77 16.37 4.64 -6.20
N GLU A 78 17.39 5.06 -6.93
CA GLU A 78 18.44 5.94 -6.43
C GLU A 78 18.82 6.98 -7.50
N ILE A 79 18.83 8.27 -7.11
CA ILE A 79 19.39 9.36 -7.93
C ILE A 79 20.87 9.54 -7.60
N ASP A 80 21.63 10.21 -8.48
CA ASP A 80 23.06 10.47 -8.27
C ASP A 80 23.29 11.21 -6.95
N PRO A 81 23.97 10.58 -5.98
CA PRO A 81 24.19 11.15 -4.67
C PRO A 81 25.43 12.05 -4.61
N THR A 82 26.18 12.23 -5.69
CA THR A 82 27.54 12.82 -5.67
C THR A 82 27.54 14.23 -5.07
N ASP A 83 26.71 15.13 -5.59
CA ASP A 83 26.64 16.52 -5.11
C ASP A 83 26.08 16.59 -3.68
N TYR A 84 25.10 15.78 -3.37
CA TYR A 84 24.49 15.69 -2.03
C TYR A 84 25.47 15.18 -0.99
N LYS A 85 26.34 14.24 -1.37
CA LYS A 85 27.39 13.71 -0.51
C LYS A 85 28.48 14.75 -0.24
N LEU A 86 28.87 15.53 -1.24
CA LEU A 86 29.83 16.62 -1.07
C LEU A 86 29.31 17.69 -0.11
N ASP A 87 28.02 18.09 -0.24
CA ASP A 87 27.40 19.05 0.70
C ASP A 87 27.32 18.46 2.13
N TYR A 88 26.90 17.20 2.27
CA TYR A 88 26.89 16.49 3.54
C TYR A 88 28.28 16.51 4.21
N ASP A 89 29.35 16.18 3.48
CA ASP A 89 30.71 16.14 4.02
C ASP A 89 31.19 17.55 4.44
N ALA A 90 30.83 18.59 3.68
CA ALA A 90 31.15 20.00 4.02
C ALA A 90 30.41 20.45 5.30
N LYS A 91 29.09 20.14 5.42
CA LYS A 91 28.30 20.47 6.61
C LYS A 91 28.75 19.68 7.84
N ARG A 92 29.13 18.41 7.64
CA ARG A 92 29.72 17.57 8.70
C ARG A 92 30.98 18.17 9.27
N ALA A 93 31.90 18.64 8.42
CA ALA A 93 33.12 19.27 8.86
C ALA A 93 32.86 20.58 9.65
N SER A 94 31.91 21.41 9.18
CA SER A 94 31.47 22.61 9.86
C SER A 94 30.85 22.30 11.24
N PHE A 95 30.01 21.29 11.33
CA PHE A 95 29.41 20.83 12.58
C PHE A 95 30.48 20.32 13.56
N GLN A 96 31.45 19.52 13.09
CA GLN A 96 32.56 19.03 13.95
C GLN A 96 33.39 20.19 14.53
N LYS A 97 33.70 21.23 13.69
CA LYS A 97 34.35 22.43 14.15
C LYS A 97 33.54 23.15 15.24
N ALA A 98 32.25 23.41 14.98
CA ALA A 98 31.36 24.10 15.92
C ALA A 98 31.19 23.31 17.24
N SER A 99 31.06 21.97 17.15
CA SER A 99 30.97 21.08 18.32
C SER A 99 32.23 21.16 19.19
N SER A 100 33.42 21.16 18.57
CA SER A 100 34.68 21.33 19.29
C SER A 100 34.82 22.70 19.95
N GLN A 101 34.29 23.75 19.31
CA GLN A 101 34.27 25.11 19.86
C GLN A 101 33.32 25.18 21.06
N MET A 102 32.14 24.60 20.94
CA MET A 102 31.13 24.53 22.01
C MET A 102 31.68 23.82 23.25
N GLN A 103 32.32 22.66 23.11
CA GLN A 103 32.92 21.91 24.18
C GLN A 103 34.04 22.72 24.90
N ARG A 104 34.82 23.53 24.16
CA ARG A 104 35.81 24.43 24.75
C ARG A 104 35.12 25.56 25.52
N ALA A 105 34.10 26.18 24.95
CA ALA A 105 33.35 27.26 25.55
C ALA A 105 32.68 26.82 26.85
N GLU A 106 32.11 25.63 26.93
CA GLU A 106 31.56 25.05 28.15
C GLU A 106 32.61 24.97 29.27
N LYS A 107 33.81 24.46 28.94
CA LYS A 107 34.92 24.34 29.92
C LYS A 107 35.46 25.69 30.36
N LEU A 108 35.45 26.68 29.49
CA LEU A 108 35.93 28.04 29.79
C LEU A 108 34.87 28.77 30.62
N LEU A 109 33.61 28.64 30.32
CA LEU A 109 32.52 29.23 31.10
C LEU A 109 32.50 28.67 32.56
N ALA A 110 32.68 27.36 32.70
CA ALA A 110 32.76 26.71 34.03
C ALA A 110 33.94 27.25 34.89
N LYS A 111 34.96 27.83 34.22
CA LYS A 111 36.10 28.48 34.87
C LYS A 111 35.98 30.00 34.96
N ASN A 112 34.83 30.59 34.58
CA ASN A 112 34.60 32.02 34.42
C ASN A 112 35.62 32.72 33.50
N ALA A 113 36.12 32.00 32.46
CA ALA A 113 37.17 32.51 31.57
C ALA A 113 36.60 33.09 30.24
N ILE A 114 35.28 33.04 30.05
CA ILE A 114 34.55 33.71 28.96
C ILE A 114 33.29 34.36 29.49
N SER A 115 32.74 35.33 28.75
CA SER A 115 31.47 35.97 29.10
C SER A 115 30.28 35.06 28.71
N MET A 116 29.14 35.28 29.38
CA MET A 116 27.91 34.60 29.00
C MET A 116 27.50 34.88 27.53
N GLN A 117 27.66 36.12 27.09
CA GLN A 117 27.39 36.52 25.69
C GLN A 117 28.23 35.74 24.70
N GLU A 118 29.50 35.51 24.98
CA GLU A 118 30.40 34.74 24.10
C GLU A 118 30.01 33.25 24.06
N PHE A 119 29.60 32.70 25.22
CA PHE A 119 29.07 31.35 25.29
C PHE A 119 27.80 31.21 24.46
N GLU A 120 26.81 32.10 24.63
CA GLU A 120 25.56 32.11 23.86
C GLU A 120 25.78 32.21 22.36
N THR A 121 26.75 33.06 21.95
CA THR A 121 27.16 33.20 20.54
C THR A 121 27.70 31.87 19.98
N THR A 122 28.55 31.20 20.76
CA THR A 122 29.11 29.90 20.39
C THR A 122 28.04 28.82 20.35
N GLN A 123 27.11 28.83 21.30
CA GLN A 123 25.97 27.92 21.34
C GLN A 123 25.05 28.10 20.11
N ALA A 124 24.75 29.34 19.73
CA ALA A 124 23.97 29.64 18.56
C ALA A 124 24.66 29.13 17.27
N SER A 125 25.99 29.33 17.16
CA SER A 125 26.80 28.84 16.04
C SER A 125 26.80 27.31 15.96
N TYR A 126 26.90 26.62 17.10
CA TYR A 126 26.79 25.15 17.18
C TYR A 126 25.41 24.66 16.72
N THR A 127 24.34 25.28 17.21
CA THR A 127 22.97 24.92 16.87
C THR A 127 22.71 25.08 15.38
N ASN A 128 23.18 26.19 14.79
CA ASN A 128 23.07 26.44 13.35
C ASN A 128 23.83 25.40 12.52
N ALA A 129 25.08 25.09 12.92
CA ALA A 129 25.89 24.09 12.23
C ALA A 129 25.29 22.68 12.34
N LYS A 130 24.73 22.33 13.50
CA LYS A 130 24.02 21.06 13.72
C LYS A 130 22.80 20.92 12.81
N SER A 131 21.95 21.94 12.77
CA SER A 131 20.74 21.92 11.92
C SER A 131 21.10 21.84 10.44
N ALA A 132 22.16 22.55 9.99
CA ALA A 132 22.63 22.47 8.62
C ALA A 132 23.17 21.07 8.26
N PHE A 133 23.89 20.43 9.19
CA PHE A 133 24.37 19.06 9.02
C PHE A 133 23.23 18.04 8.95
N GLU A 134 22.26 18.11 9.88
CA GLU A 134 21.10 17.23 9.89
C GLU A 134 20.27 17.36 8.61
N ASN A 135 20.11 18.59 8.10
CA ASN A 135 19.41 18.83 6.85
C ASN A 135 20.15 18.19 5.66
N ALA A 136 21.46 18.38 5.54
CA ALA A 136 22.27 17.77 4.49
C ALA A 136 22.24 16.22 4.57
N GLN A 137 22.23 15.67 5.79
CA GLN A 137 22.10 14.23 6.01
C GLN A 137 20.75 13.69 5.52
N ASN A 138 19.66 14.39 5.84
CA ASN A 138 18.32 14.02 5.37
C ASN A 138 18.24 14.11 3.85
N THR A 139 18.78 15.17 3.26
CA THR A 139 18.85 15.36 1.81
C THR A 139 19.61 14.22 1.13
N LEU A 140 20.76 13.82 1.67
CA LEU A 140 21.52 12.67 1.17
C LEU A 140 20.73 11.34 1.32
N ASN A 141 20.02 11.14 2.42
CA ASN A 141 19.19 9.96 2.59
C ASN A 141 18.02 9.92 1.60
N ASP A 142 17.46 11.09 1.28
CA ASP A 142 16.33 11.23 0.36
C ASP A 142 16.75 11.02 -1.12
N THR A 143 18.06 10.88 -1.43
CA THR A 143 18.52 10.40 -2.75
C THR A 143 18.13 8.96 -3.03
N LYS A 144 17.77 8.19 -1.98
CA LYS A 144 17.32 6.81 -2.06
C LYS A 144 15.83 6.73 -1.82
N LEU A 145 15.08 6.45 -2.86
CA LEU A 145 13.65 6.23 -2.77
C LEU A 145 13.36 4.88 -2.13
N ARG A 146 12.63 4.88 -1.02
CA ARG A 146 12.33 3.67 -0.24
C ARG A 146 10.83 3.40 -0.21
N ALA A 147 10.47 2.11 -0.23
CA ALA A 147 9.10 1.66 -0.05
C ALA A 147 8.59 2.02 1.37
N PRO A 148 7.44 2.70 1.52
CA PRO A 148 6.88 3.09 2.81
C PRO A 148 6.20 1.93 3.54
N PHE A 149 5.77 0.89 2.83
CA PHE A 149 5.10 -0.32 3.34
C PHE A 149 5.45 -1.53 2.48
N ASP A 150 5.07 -2.72 2.93
CA ASP A 150 5.22 -3.97 2.18
C ASP A 150 4.16 -4.05 1.08
N GLY A 151 4.56 -4.33 -0.16
CA GLY A 151 3.63 -4.35 -1.27
C GLY A 151 4.23 -4.90 -2.56
N PHE A 152 3.58 -4.59 -3.67
CA PHE A 152 4.02 -4.92 -5.02
C PHE A 152 4.16 -3.66 -5.85
N ILE A 153 5.17 -3.60 -6.71
CA ILE A 153 5.34 -2.53 -7.69
C ILE A 153 4.32 -2.74 -8.80
N GLN A 154 3.41 -1.80 -8.96
CA GLN A 154 2.37 -1.90 -9.98
C GLN A 154 2.91 -1.49 -11.35
N LYS A 155 3.57 -0.33 -11.42
CA LYS A 155 4.07 0.24 -12.67
C LYS A 155 5.29 1.11 -12.41
N LYS A 156 6.18 1.20 -13.41
CA LYS A 156 7.29 2.15 -13.45
C LYS A 156 6.95 3.27 -14.43
N TYR A 157 7.19 4.51 -14.01
CA TYR A 157 6.93 5.71 -14.83
C TYR A 157 8.21 6.32 -15.39
N VAL A 158 9.39 5.87 -14.92
CA VAL A 158 10.71 6.38 -15.33
C VAL A 158 11.67 5.22 -15.57
N GLU A 159 12.67 5.48 -16.42
CA GLU A 159 13.72 4.52 -16.75
C GLU A 159 15.07 4.98 -16.19
N ASN A 160 16.04 4.04 -16.13
CA ASN A 160 17.41 4.35 -15.72
C ASN A 160 18.01 5.46 -16.59
N TYR A 161 18.83 6.29 -15.96
CA TYR A 161 19.51 7.44 -16.56
C TYR A 161 18.60 8.61 -16.98
N GLN A 162 17.30 8.50 -16.74
CA GLN A 162 16.37 9.60 -16.93
C GLN A 162 16.52 10.62 -15.78
N ARG A 163 16.41 11.92 -16.10
CA ARG A 163 16.36 12.95 -15.08
C ARG A 163 14.96 13.04 -14.49
N VAL A 164 14.87 12.95 -13.16
CA VAL A 164 13.61 13.09 -12.43
C VAL A 164 13.48 14.49 -11.82
N GLN A 165 12.23 14.93 -11.67
CA GLN A 165 11.87 16.19 -11.05
C GLN A 165 11.24 15.93 -9.66
N PRO A 166 11.29 16.91 -8.73
CA PRO A 166 10.61 16.79 -7.45
C PRO A 166 9.11 16.56 -7.64
N GLY A 167 8.58 15.52 -6.95
CA GLY A 167 7.16 15.14 -7.04
C GLY A 167 6.78 14.35 -8.29
N GLN A 168 7.71 14.08 -9.20
CA GLN A 168 7.46 13.19 -10.34
C GLN A 168 7.34 11.74 -9.85
N GLY A 169 6.21 11.06 -10.16
CA GLY A 169 6.02 9.65 -9.86
C GLY A 169 7.08 8.77 -10.51
N VAL A 170 7.64 7.86 -9.75
CA VAL A 170 8.69 6.91 -10.18
C VAL A 170 8.12 5.51 -10.30
N VAL A 171 7.35 5.09 -9.33
CA VAL A 171 6.63 3.83 -9.27
C VAL A 171 5.32 3.98 -8.55
#